data_44b2c1a5431bd88555b3da74d3341f5f
#
_entry.id   44b2c1a5431bd88555b3da74d3341f5f
#
_cell.length_a   1.000
_cell.length_b   1.000
_cell.length_c   1.000
_cell.angle_alpha   90.00
_cell.angle_beta   90.00
_cell.angle_gamma   90.00
#
_symmetry.space_group_name_H-M   'P 1'
#
loop_
_entity.id
_entity.type
_entity.pdbx_description
1 polymer ?
#
loop_
_entity_poly.entity_id
_entity_poly.type
_entity_poly.pdbx_seq_one_letter_code
_entity_poly.pdbx_strand_id
1 'polypeptide(L)'
;MVKIGNIELPDFPLLLAPMEDVSDPPFRKLCKMHGADLMYSEFISSEGLIRDAIKSRKKLDIFDYERPVGIQIFGGDEEAMAMSARIVEAVEPDLVDINFGCPVKKVVCKGAGAGVLKDIDLMVRLTKAVVSSTHLPVTVKTRLGWDDKSINIDEVAERLQDTGIKALTIHARTRAQMYKGEAHWDHISRIKNNPNIEIPIFGNGDIDSPEKALAYKEKYDCDGIMIGRGAIGYPWIFNEIKHFFATGEILPPPTISERLEAVKNHALWSVEWKGERPGLVEMRQHYSNYFRGIPHFKEFKTKFLQALSLTEIDEIIDEANQFYAEV
;
A
#
# COMPACT_ATOMS: atom_id res chain seq x y z
N MET A 1 -20.77 -6.58 2.22
CA MET A 1 -19.71 -6.56 3.26
C MET A 1 -18.65 -7.58 2.89
N VAL A 2 -17.41 -7.16 2.75
CA VAL A 2 -16.25 -8.03 2.39
C VAL A 2 -15.62 -8.56 3.67
N LYS A 3 -15.27 -9.85 3.72
CA LYS A 3 -14.64 -10.49 4.89
C LYS A 3 -13.26 -11.03 4.55
N ILE A 4 -12.28 -10.69 5.37
CA ILE A 4 -10.92 -11.27 5.32
C ILE A 4 -10.73 -12.04 6.64
N GLY A 5 -11.05 -13.34 6.64
CA GLY A 5 -11.12 -14.10 7.88
C GLY A 5 -12.18 -13.53 8.83
N ASN A 6 -11.75 -13.04 9.99
CA ASN A 6 -12.61 -12.39 11.00
C ASN A 6 -12.71 -10.86 10.84
N ILE A 7 -12.01 -10.27 9.87
CA ILE A 7 -12.05 -8.84 9.63
C ILE A 7 -13.23 -8.52 8.71
N GLU A 8 -14.10 -7.61 9.15
CA GLU A 8 -15.24 -7.13 8.37
C GLU A 8 -14.93 -5.74 7.79
N LEU A 9 -15.05 -5.61 6.47
CA LEU A 9 -14.82 -4.39 5.71
C LEU A 9 -16.13 -3.95 5.02
N PRO A 10 -16.24 -2.68 4.56
CA PRO A 10 -17.36 -2.24 3.75
C PRO A 10 -17.62 -3.13 2.51
N ASP A 11 -18.74 -2.91 1.82
CA ASP A 11 -19.08 -3.69 0.61
C ASP A 11 -18.06 -3.56 -0.52
N PHE A 12 -17.39 -2.43 -0.60
CA PHE A 12 -16.30 -2.18 -1.56
C PHE A 12 -15.19 -1.38 -0.88
N PRO A 13 -14.28 -2.04 -0.15
CA PRO A 13 -13.25 -1.37 0.63
C PRO A 13 -12.16 -0.76 -0.25
N LEU A 14 -11.61 0.34 0.24
CA LEU A 14 -10.44 1.02 -0.31
C LEU A 14 -9.22 0.75 0.57
N LEU A 15 -8.23 0.07 0.01
CA LEU A 15 -7.04 -0.39 0.71
C LEU A 15 -5.84 0.52 0.36
N LEU A 16 -5.00 0.85 1.35
CA LEU A 16 -3.69 1.46 1.09
C LEU A 16 -2.67 0.38 0.74
N ALA A 17 -1.98 0.53 -0.38
CA ALA A 17 -0.94 -0.43 -0.80
C ALA A 17 0.31 -0.36 0.09
N PRO A 18 0.98 -1.51 0.35
CA PRO A 18 2.30 -1.54 0.94
C PRO A 18 3.34 -0.93 -0.02
N MET A 19 4.04 0.11 0.43
CA MET A 19 5.02 0.84 -0.36
C MET A 19 6.26 1.15 0.48
N GLU A 20 7.44 0.73 0.02
CA GLU A 20 8.72 0.98 0.70
C GLU A 20 8.96 2.48 0.84
N ASP A 21 9.42 2.89 2.01
CA ASP A 21 9.69 4.27 2.41
C ASP A 21 8.48 5.23 2.32
N VAL A 22 7.25 4.71 2.16
CA VAL A 22 6.01 5.49 1.98
C VAL A 22 4.92 5.10 2.97
N SER A 23 4.56 3.81 3.06
CA SER A 23 3.44 3.36 3.91
C SER A 23 3.89 3.11 5.36
N ASP A 24 4.59 4.09 5.92
CA ASP A 24 4.98 4.17 7.31
C ASP A 24 3.79 4.60 8.21
N PRO A 25 3.88 4.47 9.54
CA PRO A 25 2.80 4.83 10.45
C PRO A 25 2.26 6.26 10.26
N PRO A 26 3.09 7.31 10.09
CA PRO A 26 2.62 8.68 9.82
C PRO A 26 1.74 8.79 8.59
N PHE A 27 2.16 8.18 7.48
CA PHE A 27 1.39 8.20 6.23
C PHE A 27 0.13 7.34 6.31
N ARG A 28 0.20 6.15 6.95
CA ARG A 28 -0.98 5.32 7.20
C ARG A 28 -2.02 6.05 8.04
N LYS A 29 -1.58 6.83 9.06
CA LYS A 29 -2.46 7.69 9.86
C LYS A 29 -3.23 8.68 9.01
N LEU A 30 -2.55 9.39 8.11
CA LEU A 30 -3.20 10.31 7.16
C LEU A 30 -4.21 9.58 6.27
N CYS A 31 -3.83 8.46 5.66
CA CYS A 31 -4.73 7.71 4.80
C CYS A 31 -5.96 7.21 5.58
N LYS A 32 -5.79 6.79 6.86
CA LYS A 32 -6.90 6.41 7.73
C LYS A 32 -7.85 7.57 7.99
N MET A 33 -7.32 8.74 8.33
CA MET A 33 -8.12 9.95 8.55
C MET A 33 -8.94 10.34 7.31
N HIS A 34 -8.43 10.03 6.13
CA HIS A 34 -9.12 10.26 4.86
C HIS A 34 -9.93 9.05 4.36
N GLY A 35 -10.13 8.03 5.19
CA GLY A 35 -11.10 6.98 4.91
C GLY A 35 -10.56 5.72 4.25
N ALA A 36 -9.26 5.45 4.27
CA ALA A 36 -8.74 4.12 3.94
C ALA A 36 -9.32 3.07 4.89
N ASP A 37 -9.82 1.96 4.36
CA ASP A 37 -10.50 0.93 5.13
C ASP A 37 -9.54 -0.09 5.73
N LEU A 38 -8.48 -0.45 5.00
CA LEU A 38 -7.43 -1.37 5.43
C LEU A 38 -6.08 -0.85 4.97
N MET A 39 -5.11 -0.79 5.88
CA MET A 39 -3.74 -0.41 5.60
C MET A 39 -2.80 -1.61 5.65
N TYR A 40 -1.66 -1.47 4.97
CA TYR A 40 -0.54 -2.40 5.05
C TYR A 40 0.74 -1.65 5.43
N SER A 41 1.58 -2.30 6.23
CA SER A 41 2.93 -1.79 6.50
C SER A 41 3.77 -1.73 5.23
N GLU A 42 4.92 -1.08 5.30
CA GLU A 42 5.99 -1.35 4.34
C GLU A 42 6.36 -2.84 4.38
N PHE A 43 6.83 -3.40 3.26
CA PHE A 43 7.18 -4.82 3.25
C PHE A 43 8.50 -5.11 3.99
N ILE A 44 8.52 -6.17 4.79
CA ILE A 44 9.60 -6.51 5.70
C ILE A 44 10.29 -7.80 5.23
N SER A 45 11.62 -7.77 5.13
CA SER A 45 12.40 -8.96 4.78
C SER A 45 12.33 -10.00 5.91
N SER A 46 11.94 -11.24 5.60
CA SER A 46 11.98 -12.36 6.53
C SER A 46 13.39 -12.58 7.10
N GLU A 47 14.40 -12.56 6.25
CA GLU A 47 15.81 -12.63 6.65
C GLU A 47 16.22 -11.48 7.60
N GLY A 48 15.65 -10.29 7.40
CA GLY A 48 15.90 -9.15 8.29
C GLY A 48 15.22 -9.30 9.63
N LEU A 49 14.00 -9.84 9.68
CA LEU A 49 13.27 -10.07 10.92
C LEU A 49 13.93 -11.14 11.80
N ILE A 50 14.25 -12.29 11.23
CA ILE A 50 14.86 -13.40 11.99
C ILE A 50 16.26 -13.07 12.53
N ARG A 51 16.96 -12.13 11.89
CA ARG A 51 18.27 -11.61 12.34
C ARG A 51 18.16 -10.38 13.23
N ASP A 52 16.96 -10.03 13.64
CA ASP A 52 16.68 -8.89 14.51
C ASP A 52 17.23 -7.53 13.99
N ALA A 53 17.22 -7.36 12.67
CA ALA A 53 17.70 -6.13 12.05
C ALA A 53 16.82 -4.92 12.47
N ILE A 54 17.44 -3.88 13.01
CA ILE A 54 16.78 -2.68 13.56
C ILE A 54 15.74 -2.09 12.57
N LYS A 55 16.11 -1.97 11.28
CA LYS A 55 15.19 -1.46 10.26
C LYS A 55 13.97 -2.35 10.04
N SER A 56 14.14 -3.68 10.13
CA SER A 56 13.03 -4.62 9.98
C SER A 56 12.12 -4.57 11.21
N ARG A 57 12.68 -4.46 12.40
CA ARG A 57 11.92 -4.33 13.64
C ARG A 57 11.08 -3.06 13.67
N LYS A 58 11.64 -1.93 13.25
CA LYS A 58 10.94 -0.66 13.23
C LYS A 58 9.70 -0.66 12.32
N LYS A 59 9.71 -1.44 11.23
CA LYS A 59 8.56 -1.58 10.33
C LYS A 59 7.43 -2.43 10.92
N LEU A 60 7.63 -3.06 12.08
CA LEU A 60 6.58 -3.74 12.83
C LEU A 60 5.70 -2.77 13.63
N ASP A 61 6.10 -1.51 13.78
CA ASP A 61 5.33 -0.53 14.53
C ASP A 61 3.96 -0.30 13.89
N ILE A 62 2.92 -0.59 14.65
CA ILE A 62 1.51 -0.37 14.31
C ILE A 62 0.82 0.32 15.48
N PHE A 63 -0.27 1.02 15.21
CA PHE A 63 -1.00 1.80 16.20
C PHE A 63 -2.51 1.57 16.08
N ASP A 64 -3.23 1.70 17.19
CA ASP A 64 -4.68 1.43 17.22
C ASP A 64 -5.49 2.35 16.29
N TYR A 65 -5.04 3.56 16.05
CA TYR A 65 -5.73 4.51 15.17
C TYR A 65 -5.76 4.09 13.69
N GLU A 66 -4.89 3.18 13.26
CA GLU A 66 -4.79 2.74 11.87
C GLU A 66 -5.47 1.38 11.59
N ARG A 67 -6.05 0.74 12.61
CA ARG A 67 -6.70 -0.56 12.45
C ARG A 67 -7.97 -0.48 11.58
N PRO A 68 -8.25 -1.52 10.77
CA PRO A 68 -7.45 -2.74 10.61
C PRO A 68 -6.16 -2.48 9.82
N VAL A 69 -5.07 -3.11 10.24
CA VAL A 69 -3.74 -2.99 9.61
C VAL A 69 -3.07 -4.36 9.44
N GLY A 70 -2.53 -4.60 8.26
CA GLY A 70 -1.74 -5.78 7.93
C GLY A 70 -0.25 -5.51 7.95
N ILE A 71 0.55 -6.45 8.43
CA ILE A 71 2.01 -6.41 8.28
C ILE A 71 2.40 -7.28 7.10
N GLN A 72 3.11 -6.67 6.13
CA GLN A 72 3.55 -7.38 4.94
C GLN A 72 5.00 -7.87 5.07
N ILE A 73 5.19 -9.18 4.82
CA ILE A 73 6.51 -9.84 4.80
C ILE A 73 6.86 -10.35 3.41
N PHE A 74 8.16 -10.50 3.13
CA PHE A 74 8.66 -11.14 1.92
C PHE A 74 9.92 -11.94 2.18
N GLY A 75 10.08 -13.04 1.46
CA GLY A 75 11.25 -13.92 1.52
C GLY A 75 11.21 -14.97 0.42
N GLY A 76 12.27 -15.77 0.32
CA GLY A 76 12.38 -16.89 -0.60
C GLY A 76 12.69 -18.21 0.12
N ASP A 77 12.71 -18.21 1.46
CA ASP A 77 12.97 -19.36 2.31
C ASP A 77 11.78 -19.67 3.20
N GLU A 78 11.34 -20.92 3.22
CA GLU A 78 10.11 -21.36 3.89
C GLU A 78 10.21 -21.21 5.41
N GLU A 79 11.37 -21.57 6.01
CA GLU A 79 11.57 -21.49 7.46
C GLU A 79 11.64 -20.03 7.92
N ALA A 80 12.36 -19.17 7.17
CA ALA A 80 12.44 -17.75 7.47
C ALA A 80 11.07 -17.06 7.37
N MET A 81 10.23 -17.43 6.39
CA MET A 81 8.87 -16.91 6.25
C MET A 81 7.97 -17.39 7.41
N ALA A 82 8.04 -18.64 7.80
CA ALA A 82 7.32 -19.21 8.94
C ALA A 82 7.70 -18.52 10.25
N MET A 83 9.00 -18.35 10.51
CA MET A 83 9.48 -17.64 11.70
C MET A 83 9.05 -16.17 11.71
N SER A 84 9.10 -15.51 10.54
CA SER A 84 8.66 -14.12 10.41
C SER A 84 7.17 -13.95 10.70
N ALA A 85 6.33 -14.90 10.29
CA ALA A 85 4.90 -14.88 10.60
C ALA A 85 4.65 -14.90 12.12
N ARG A 86 5.40 -15.72 12.88
CA ARG A 86 5.32 -15.76 14.35
C ARG A 86 5.80 -14.47 15.01
N ILE A 87 6.87 -13.86 14.47
CA ILE A 87 7.35 -12.54 14.96
C ILE A 87 6.31 -11.46 14.71
N VAL A 88 5.67 -11.47 13.54
CA VAL A 88 4.59 -10.55 13.19
C VAL A 88 3.38 -10.76 14.10
N GLU A 89 2.96 -12.01 14.34
CA GLU A 89 1.84 -12.31 15.24
C GLU A 89 2.04 -11.76 16.65
N ALA A 90 3.27 -11.76 17.15
CA ALA A 90 3.60 -11.25 18.48
C ALA A 90 3.40 -9.73 18.66
N VAL A 91 3.26 -8.96 17.59
CA VAL A 91 2.90 -7.53 17.63
C VAL A 91 1.41 -7.29 17.34
N GLU A 92 0.62 -8.35 17.23
CA GLU A 92 -0.83 -8.36 17.16
C GLU A 92 -1.44 -7.47 16.04
N PRO A 93 -0.97 -7.54 14.77
CA PRO A 93 -1.68 -6.89 13.67
C PRO A 93 -3.02 -7.60 13.42
N ASP A 94 -3.85 -7.01 12.56
CA ASP A 94 -5.12 -7.63 12.19
C ASP A 94 -4.94 -8.77 11.18
N LEU A 95 -3.87 -8.73 10.37
CA LEU A 95 -3.53 -9.80 9.41
C LEU A 95 -2.04 -9.80 9.06
N VAL A 96 -1.58 -10.91 8.48
CA VAL A 96 -0.26 -11.04 7.83
C VAL A 96 -0.45 -11.03 6.32
N ASP A 97 0.33 -10.23 5.59
CA ASP A 97 0.31 -10.22 4.12
C ASP A 97 1.64 -10.68 3.55
N ILE A 98 1.60 -11.43 2.44
CA ILE A 98 2.79 -11.94 1.76
C ILE A 98 3.01 -11.17 0.47
N ASN A 99 4.21 -10.62 0.28
CA ASN A 99 4.60 -9.91 -0.93
C ASN A 99 5.24 -10.84 -1.97
N PHE A 100 4.51 -11.10 -3.05
CA PHE A 100 5.02 -11.72 -4.27
C PHE A 100 5.01 -10.76 -5.48
N GLY A 101 4.97 -9.45 -5.21
CA GLY A 101 4.83 -8.44 -6.27
C GLY A 101 5.97 -7.44 -6.40
N CYS A 102 6.89 -7.33 -5.43
CA CYS A 102 7.98 -6.35 -5.47
C CYS A 102 8.94 -6.62 -6.63
N PRO A 103 9.05 -5.70 -7.64
CA PRO A 103 9.86 -5.95 -8.84
C PRO A 103 11.32 -5.53 -8.69
N VAL A 104 11.71 -4.98 -7.55
CA VAL A 104 13.04 -4.39 -7.30
C VAL A 104 14.13 -5.45 -7.46
N LYS A 105 15.16 -5.16 -8.24
CA LYS A 105 16.25 -6.11 -8.57
C LYS A 105 16.87 -6.76 -7.33
N LYS A 106 17.14 -5.97 -6.27
CA LYS A 106 17.73 -6.45 -5.02
C LYS A 106 16.88 -7.52 -4.32
N VAL A 107 15.56 -7.44 -4.42
CA VAL A 107 14.61 -8.42 -3.87
C VAL A 107 14.52 -9.63 -4.78
N VAL A 108 14.32 -9.41 -6.06
CA VAL A 108 14.15 -10.46 -7.09
C VAL A 108 15.37 -11.37 -7.21
N CYS A 109 16.59 -10.81 -7.16
CA CYS A 109 17.83 -11.60 -7.22
C CYS A 109 18.05 -12.55 -6.02
N LYS A 110 17.30 -12.33 -4.93
CA LYS A 110 17.27 -13.22 -3.75
C LYS A 110 16.18 -14.30 -3.83
N GLY A 111 15.51 -14.45 -4.96
CA GLY A 111 14.38 -15.38 -5.10
C GLY A 111 13.13 -14.96 -4.31
N ALA A 112 12.97 -13.67 -4.00
CA ALA A 112 11.87 -13.14 -3.18
C ALA A 112 11.02 -12.13 -3.96
N GLY A 113 9.91 -11.70 -3.37
CA GLY A 113 8.98 -10.77 -4.01
C GLY A 113 8.53 -11.30 -5.38
N ALA A 114 8.58 -10.47 -6.42
CA ALA A 114 8.22 -10.89 -7.77
C ALA A 114 9.16 -11.95 -8.39
N GLY A 115 10.28 -12.26 -7.75
CA GLY A 115 11.17 -13.36 -8.17
C GLY A 115 10.52 -14.72 -8.09
N VAL A 116 9.60 -14.90 -7.14
CA VAL A 116 8.85 -16.14 -6.91
C VAL A 116 7.83 -16.44 -8.01
N LEU A 117 7.42 -15.44 -8.81
CA LEU A 117 6.49 -15.63 -9.94
C LEU A 117 6.96 -16.62 -11.00
N LYS A 118 8.24 -16.99 -11.00
CA LYS A 118 8.81 -17.98 -11.90
C LYS A 118 8.66 -19.42 -11.40
N ASP A 119 8.29 -19.59 -10.13
CA ASP A 119 8.17 -20.89 -9.46
C ASP A 119 6.91 -20.88 -8.58
N ILE A 120 5.78 -21.31 -9.16
CA ILE A 120 4.50 -21.34 -8.45
C ILE A 120 4.54 -22.36 -7.31
N ASP A 121 5.28 -23.47 -7.47
CA ASP A 121 5.42 -24.47 -6.40
C ASP A 121 6.11 -23.88 -5.16
N LEU A 122 7.16 -23.11 -5.36
CA LEU A 122 7.81 -22.36 -4.27
C LEU A 122 6.83 -21.35 -3.64
N MET A 123 6.07 -20.62 -4.47
CA MET A 123 5.06 -19.66 -3.99
C MET A 123 4.03 -20.35 -3.08
N VAL A 124 3.53 -21.50 -3.46
CA VAL A 124 2.59 -22.31 -2.66
C VAL A 124 3.24 -22.79 -1.36
N ARG A 125 4.49 -23.30 -1.39
CA ARG A 125 5.19 -23.75 -0.18
C ARG A 125 5.43 -22.61 0.81
N LEU A 126 5.92 -21.46 0.33
CA LEU A 126 6.12 -20.26 1.17
C LEU A 126 4.80 -19.80 1.82
N THR A 127 3.70 -19.80 1.05
CA THR A 127 2.38 -19.40 1.56
C THR A 127 1.88 -20.40 2.61
N LYS A 128 1.98 -21.70 2.36
CA LYS A 128 1.63 -22.75 3.33
C LYS A 128 2.44 -22.64 4.62
N ALA A 129 3.75 -22.36 4.52
CA ALA A 129 4.61 -22.16 5.67
C ALA A 129 4.13 -20.99 6.57
N VAL A 130 3.73 -19.86 5.94
CA VAL A 130 3.15 -18.72 6.68
C VAL A 130 1.80 -19.06 7.28
N VAL A 131 0.85 -19.58 6.48
CA VAL A 131 -0.52 -19.92 6.96
C VAL A 131 -0.48 -20.90 8.12
N SER A 132 0.42 -21.88 8.10
CA SER A 132 0.56 -22.88 9.17
C SER A 132 1.27 -22.35 10.42
N SER A 133 1.81 -21.15 10.40
CA SER A 133 2.67 -20.61 11.47
C SER A 133 2.04 -19.46 12.25
N THR A 134 0.81 -19.05 11.90
CA THR A 134 0.07 -17.97 12.59
C THR A 134 -1.42 -18.29 12.66
N HIS A 135 -2.10 -17.76 13.67
CA HIS A 135 -3.55 -17.79 13.80
C HIS A 135 -4.25 -16.60 13.10
N LEU A 136 -3.47 -15.60 12.69
CA LEU A 136 -3.99 -14.41 11.99
C LEU A 136 -4.46 -14.77 10.57
N PRO A 137 -5.44 -14.06 10.02
CA PRO A 137 -5.74 -14.13 8.60
C PRO A 137 -4.50 -13.84 7.76
N VAL A 138 -4.22 -14.67 6.77
CA VAL A 138 -3.11 -14.48 5.82
C VAL A 138 -3.68 -14.01 4.48
N THR A 139 -3.10 -12.97 3.92
CA THR A 139 -3.40 -12.48 2.57
C THR A 139 -2.15 -12.49 1.68
N VAL A 140 -2.33 -12.38 0.39
CA VAL A 140 -1.22 -12.32 -0.56
C VAL A 140 -1.40 -11.12 -1.49
N LYS A 141 -0.30 -10.41 -1.76
CA LYS A 141 -0.22 -9.40 -2.82
C LYS A 141 0.76 -9.82 -3.91
N THR A 142 0.28 -9.93 -5.14
CA THR A 142 1.07 -10.43 -6.28
C THR A 142 0.89 -9.58 -7.54
N ARG A 143 1.45 -10.05 -8.67
CA ARG A 143 1.31 -9.50 -10.03
C ARG A 143 0.77 -10.56 -10.99
N LEU A 144 0.49 -10.17 -12.25
CA LEU A 144 -0.04 -11.06 -13.29
C LEU A 144 0.90 -12.20 -13.67
N GLY A 145 2.19 -12.03 -13.47
CA GLY A 145 3.24 -12.98 -13.83
C GLY A 145 4.60 -12.28 -13.97
N TRP A 146 5.60 -13.01 -14.44
CA TRP A 146 6.95 -12.48 -14.62
C TRP A 146 7.05 -11.50 -15.79
N ASP A 147 6.53 -11.89 -16.96
CA ASP A 147 6.45 -11.07 -18.17
C ASP A 147 5.19 -11.46 -18.99
N ASP A 148 4.99 -10.81 -20.12
CA ASP A 148 3.78 -10.99 -20.95
C ASP A 148 3.66 -12.39 -21.56
N LYS A 149 4.76 -13.17 -21.60
CA LYS A 149 4.78 -14.55 -22.10
C LYS A 149 4.54 -15.59 -20.98
N SER A 150 4.57 -15.16 -19.75
CA SER A 150 4.45 -16.00 -18.55
C SER A 150 3.44 -15.45 -17.54
N ILE A 151 2.33 -14.91 -18.05
CA ILE A 151 1.17 -14.57 -17.24
C ILE A 151 0.55 -15.86 -16.72
N ASN A 152 0.55 -16.05 -15.41
CA ASN A 152 0.11 -17.27 -14.73
C ASN A 152 -0.84 -17.02 -13.57
N ILE A 153 -1.41 -15.82 -13.50
CA ILE A 153 -2.20 -15.37 -12.34
C ILE A 153 -3.45 -16.22 -12.08
N ASP A 154 -4.04 -16.84 -13.11
CA ASP A 154 -5.21 -17.71 -12.96
C ASP A 154 -4.86 -18.95 -12.14
N GLU A 155 -3.79 -19.67 -12.51
CA GLU A 155 -3.28 -20.81 -11.76
C GLU A 155 -2.80 -20.40 -10.35
N VAL A 156 -2.12 -19.27 -10.26
CA VAL A 156 -1.64 -18.71 -8.97
C VAL A 156 -2.82 -18.45 -8.03
N ALA A 157 -3.91 -17.86 -8.51
CA ALA A 157 -5.07 -17.54 -7.66
C ALA A 157 -5.71 -18.81 -7.07
N GLU A 158 -5.96 -19.83 -7.88
CA GLU A 158 -6.54 -21.11 -7.43
C GLU A 158 -5.60 -21.81 -6.43
N ARG A 159 -4.33 -21.97 -6.79
CA ARG A 159 -3.36 -22.68 -5.93
C ARG A 159 -3.06 -21.96 -4.61
N LEU A 160 -3.07 -20.63 -4.61
CA LEU A 160 -2.87 -19.87 -3.37
C LEU A 160 -4.11 -19.92 -2.46
N GLN A 161 -5.33 -19.85 -3.03
CA GLN A 161 -6.54 -20.06 -2.24
C GLN A 161 -6.52 -21.41 -1.51
N ASP A 162 -6.08 -22.48 -2.17
CA ASP A 162 -5.98 -23.84 -1.61
C ASP A 162 -4.97 -23.93 -0.44
N THR A 163 -4.11 -22.92 -0.25
CA THR A 163 -3.23 -22.85 0.91
C THR A 163 -3.92 -22.35 2.16
N GLY A 164 -5.13 -21.76 2.03
CA GLY A 164 -5.92 -21.22 3.13
C GLY A 164 -5.79 -19.71 3.33
N ILE A 165 -5.23 -18.95 2.37
CA ILE A 165 -5.25 -17.49 2.41
C ILE A 165 -6.68 -16.96 2.43
N LYS A 166 -6.87 -15.74 2.95
CA LYS A 166 -8.19 -15.14 3.16
C LYS A 166 -8.52 -14.02 2.16
N ALA A 167 -7.57 -13.56 1.38
CA ALA A 167 -7.79 -12.65 0.25
C ALA A 167 -6.55 -12.60 -0.65
N LEU A 168 -6.75 -12.19 -1.89
CA LEU A 168 -5.69 -11.99 -2.88
C LEU A 168 -5.77 -10.60 -3.49
N THR A 169 -4.67 -9.84 -3.43
CA THR A 169 -4.53 -8.56 -4.13
C THR A 169 -3.66 -8.73 -5.37
N ILE A 170 -4.16 -8.29 -6.52
CA ILE A 170 -3.48 -8.44 -7.80
C ILE A 170 -3.11 -7.07 -8.37
N HIS A 171 -1.80 -6.79 -8.48
CA HIS A 171 -1.35 -5.67 -9.29
C HIS A 171 -1.44 -6.07 -10.77
N ALA A 172 -2.29 -5.38 -11.51
CA ALA A 172 -2.64 -5.67 -12.91
C ALA A 172 -1.52 -5.35 -13.92
N ARG A 173 -0.28 -5.67 -13.56
CA ARG A 173 0.93 -5.61 -14.39
C ARG A 173 1.80 -6.83 -14.14
N THR A 174 2.61 -7.19 -15.15
CA THR A 174 3.69 -8.16 -14.98
C THR A 174 4.89 -7.54 -14.23
N ARG A 175 5.80 -8.39 -13.74
CA ARG A 175 7.05 -7.91 -13.14
C ARG A 175 7.89 -7.12 -14.14
N ALA A 176 7.96 -7.57 -15.39
CA ALA A 176 8.76 -6.92 -16.45
C ALA A 176 8.27 -5.50 -16.78
N GLN A 177 6.96 -5.27 -16.74
CA GLN A 177 6.38 -3.94 -16.94
C GLN A 177 6.77 -2.97 -15.83
N MET A 178 7.06 -3.45 -14.61
CA MET A 178 7.28 -2.63 -13.42
C MET A 178 6.10 -1.66 -13.18
N TYR A 179 6.21 -0.43 -13.66
CA TYR A 179 5.18 0.63 -13.58
C TYR A 179 4.90 1.27 -14.95
N LYS A 180 5.44 0.70 -16.03
CA LYS A 180 5.26 1.22 -17.40
C LYS A 180 3.99 0.66 -18.04
N GLY A 181 3.48 1.39 -19.04
CA GLY A 181 2.24 1.03 -19.72
C GLY A 181 1.01 1.13 -18.82
N GLU A 182 -0.09 0.53 -19.23
CA GLU A 182 -1.35 0.48 -18.50
C GLU A 182 -1.48 -0.80 -17.69
N ALA A 183 -2.27 -0.75 -16.63
CA ALA A 183 -2.64 -1.92 -15.84
C ALA A 183 -3.75 -2.70 -16.54
N HIS A 184 -3.55 -4.01 -16.74
CA HIS A 184 -4.48 -4.89 -17.47
C HIS A 184 -5.45 -5.59 -16.51
N TRP A 185 -6.52 -4.90 -16.15
CA TRP A 185 -7.49 -5.35 -15.16
C TRP A 185 -8.41 -6.48 -15.63
N ASP A 186 -8.47 -6.77 -16.94
CA ASP A 186 -9.28 -7.88 -17.49
C ASP A 186 -8.91 -9.24 -16.86
N HIS A 187 -7.65 -9.43 -16.46
CA HIS A 187 -7.21 -10.60 -15.71
C HIS A 187 -7.85 -10.69 -14.32
N ILE A 188 -8.03 -9.55 -13.62
CA ILE A 188 -8.68 -9.50 -12.31
C ILE A 188 -10.14 -9.91 -12.43
N SER A 189 -10.86 -9.35 -13.41
CA SER A 189 -12.25 -9.71 -13.69
C SER A 189 -12.40 -11.19 -13.99
N ARG A 190 -11.50 -11.75 -14.81
CA ARG A 190 -11.52 -13.18 -15.13
C ARG A 190 -11.36 -14.07 -13.89
N ILE A 191 -10.45 -13.72 -12.99
CA ILE A 191 -10.24 -14.45 -11.73
C ILE A 191 -11.46 -14.30 -10.84
N LYS A 192 -12.01 -13.09 -10.70
CA LYS A 192 -13.20 -12.85 -9.87
C LYS A 192 -14.42 -13.65 -10.35
N ASN A 193 -14.56 -13.82 -11.67
CA ASN A 193 -15.65 -14.57 -12.28
C ASN A 193 -15.35 -16.08 -12.37
N ASN A 194 -14.21 -16.55 -11.89
CA ASN A 194 -13.91 -17.97 -11.81
C ASN A 194 -14.70 -18.61 -10.65
N PRO A 195 -15.61 -19.59 -10.94
CA PRO A 195 -16.45 -20.19 -9.90
C PRO A 195 -15.67 -20.99 -8.84
N ASN A 196 -14.39 -21.29 -9.09
CA ASN A 196 -13.51 -21.95 -8.13
C ASN A 196 -12.90 -20.98 -7.13
N ILE A 197 -13.01 -19.66 -7.33
CA ILE A 197 -12.45 -18.65 -6.43
C ILE A 197 -13.53 -18.15 -5.47
N GLU A 198 -13.33 -18.44 -4.18
CA GLU A 198 -14.25 -18.09 -3.10
C GLU A 198 -13.75 -16.91 -2.22
N ILE A 199 -12.44 -16.64 -2.26
CA ILE A 199 -11.84 -15.56 -1.46
C ILE A 199 -12.00 -14.19 -2.15
N PRO A 200 -12.02 -13.09 -1.38
CA PRO A 200 -12.02 -11.74 -1.93
C PRO A 200 -10.82 -11.47 -2.83
N ILE A 201 -11.08 -10.84 -3.99
CA ILE A 201 -10.08 -10.42 -4.96
C ILE A 201 -10.03 -8.89 -5.02
N PHE A 202 -8.90 -8.31 -4.65
CA PHE A 202 -8.68 -6.87 -4.71
C PHE A 202 -7.84 -6.48 -5.92
N GLY A 203 -8.32 -5.48 -6.65
CA GLY A 203 -7.62 -4.92 -7.79
C GLY A 203 -6.63 -3.81 -7.40
N ASN A 204 -5.46 -3.80 -8.04
CA ASN A 204 -4.45 -2.76 -7.83
C ASN A 204 -3.83 -2.33 -9.17
N GLY A 205 -3.60 -1.05 -9.34
CA GLY A 205 -2.91 -0.45 -10.49
C GLY A 205 -3.69 0.70 -11.11
N ASP A 206 -3.03 1.84 -11.28
CA ASP A 206 -3.49 3.04 -11.99
C ASP A 206 -4.76 3.73 -11.46
N ILE A 207 -5.15 3.48 -10.22
CA ILE A 207 -6.25 4.21 -9.57
C ILE A 207 -5.69 5.54 -9.07
N ASP A 208 -6.14 6.63 -9.67
CA ASP A 208 -5.67 8.00 -9.45
C ASP A 208 -6.78 9.06 -9.48
N SER A 209 -8.05 8.64 -9.68
CA SER A 209 -9.23 9.51 -9.57
C SER A 209 -10.48 8.73 -9.14
N PRO A 210 -11.51 9.42 -8.59
CA PRO A 210 -12.80 8.83 -8.25
C PRO A 210 -13.52 8.19 -9.44
N GLU A 211 -13.53 8.87 -10.59
CA GLU A 211 -14.20 8.40 -11.80
C GLU A 211 -13.58 7.08 -12.28
N LYS A 212 -12.25 7.00 -12.27
CA LYS A 212 -11.54 5.78 -12.66
C LYS A 212 -11.78 4.64 -11.67
N ALA A 213 -11.85 4.95 -10.38
CA ALA A 213 -12.21 3.97 -9.37
C ALA A 213 -13.61 3.40 -9.59
N LEU A 214 -14.60 4.26 -9.92
CA LEU A 214 -15.96 3.83 -10.23
C LEU A 214 -16.00 3.00 -11.52
N ALA A 215 -15.37 3.49 -12.59
CA ALA A 215 -15.32 2.77 -13.86
C ALA A 215 -14.70 1.37 -13.71
N TYR A 216 -13.67 1.23 -12.86
CA TYR A 216 -13.02 -0.05 -12.62
C TYR A 216 -13.85 -0.97 -11.73
N LYS A 217 -14.53 -0.42 -10.72
CA LYS A 217 -15.50 -1.16 -9.90
C LYS A 217 -16.61 -1.76 -10.77
N GLU A 218 -17.22 -0.97 -11.65
CA GLU A 218 -18.33 -1.39 -12.50
C GLU A 218 -17.89 -2.38 -13.59
N LYS A 219 -16.71 -2.15 -14.18
CA LYS A 219 -16.24 -2.95 -15.31
C LYS A 219 -15.65 -4.30 -14.89
N TYR A 220 -14.94 -4.35 -13.77
CA TYR A 220 -14.12 -5.51 -13.40
C TYR A 220 -14.65 -6.34 -12.24
N ASP A 221 -15.68 -5.85 -11.56
CA ASP A 221 -16.44 -6.56 -10.51
C ASP A 221 -15.57 -7.18 -9.39
N CYS A 222 -14.41 -6.58 -9.07
CA CYS A 222 -13.58 -7.01 -7.96
C CYS A 222 -14.20 -6.61 -6.61
N ASP A 223 -13.75 -7.24 -5.52
CA ASP A 223 -14.32 -7.01 -4.18
C ASP A 223 -13.87 -5.70 -3.52
N GLY A 224 -12.89 -5.01 -4.08
CA GLY A 224 -12.38 -3.73 -3.61
C GLY A 224 -11.12 -3.32 -4.36
N ILE A 225 -10.62 -2.13 -4.06
CA ILE A 225 -9.50 -1.51 -4.76
C ILE A 225 -8.37 -1.19 -3.78
N MET A 226 -7.14 -1.56 -4.16
CA MET A 226 -5.94 -1.15 -3.46
C MET A 226 -5.26 0.02 -4.19
N ILE A 227 -5.04 1.13 -3.47
CA ILE A 227 -4.48 2.37 -4.00
C ILE A 227 -3.03 2.52 -3.54
N GLY A 228 -2.11 2.72 -4.48
CA GLY A 228 -0.70 2.96 -4.19
C GLY A 228 -0.30 4.40 -4.51
N ARG A 229 0.34 4.61 -5.66
CA ARG A 229 0.90 5.90 -6.07
C ARG A 229 -0.10 7.07 -6.08
N GLY A 230 -1.37 6.81 -6.32
CA GLY A 230 -2.43 7.82 -6.27
C GLY A 230 -2.61 8.45 -4.89
N ALA A 231 -2.25 7.74 -3.82
CA ALA A 231 -2.35 8.25 -2.45
C ALA A 231 -1.10 9.02 -1.99
N ILE A 232 0.06 8.87 -2.65
CA ILE A 232 1.32 9.50 -2.23
C ILE A 232 1.20 11.02 -2.27
N GLY A 233 1.24 11.68 -1.09
CA GLY A 233 1.04 13.12 -0.96
C GLY A 233 -0.36 13.59 -1.37
N TYR A 234 -1.31 12.66 -1.52
CA TYR A 234 -2.71 12.94 -1.81
C TYR A 234 -3.66 11.97 -1.09
N PRO A 235 -3.65 11.93 0.25
CA PRO A 235 -4.48 10.98 1.01
C PRO A 235 -5.98 11.22 0.83
N TRP A 236 -6.41 12.39 0.39
CA TRP A 236 -7.81 12.74 0.11
C TRP A 236 -8.48 11.82 -0.91
N ILE A 237 -7.72 11.12 -1.75
CA ILE A 237 -8.26 10.20 -2.76
C ILE A 237 -9.23 9.17 -2.18
N PHE A 238 -9.05 8.74 -0.93
CA PHE A 238 -9.92 7.74 -0.29
C PHE A 238 -11.31 8.31 -0.01
N ASN A 239 -11.42 9.50 0.59
CA ASN A 239 -12.72 10.11 0.85
C ASN A 239 -13.37 10.67 -0.42
N GLU A 240 -12.59 11.14 -1.39
CA GLU A 240 -13.10 11.56 -2.70
C GLU A 240 -13.76 10.40 -3.43
N ILE A 241 -13.11 9.21 -3.46
CA ILE A 241 -13.71 8.01 -4.08
C ILE A 241 -14.98 7.59 -3.34
N LYS A 242 -14.98 7.55 -2.01
CA LYS A 242 -16.16 7.19 -1.21
C LYS A 242 -17.32 8.16 -1.42
N HIS A 243 -17.03 9.46 -1.43
CA HIS A 243 -18.04 10.48 -1.71
C HIS A 243 -18.64 10.29 -3.10
N PHE A 244 -17.79 10.12 -4.11
CA PHE A 244 -18.22 9.91 -5.49
C PHE A 244 -19.07 8.63 -5.65
N PHE A 245 -18.72 7.54 -4.98
CA PHE A 245 -19.53 6.32 -4.97
C PHE A 245 -20.91 6.52 -4.34
N ALA A 246 -20.98 7.36 -3.32
CA ALA A 246 -22.23 7.60 -2.59
C ALA A 246 -23.16 8.61 -3.30
N THR A 247 -22.62 9.60 -3.98
CA THR A 247 -23.37 10.76 -4.48
C THR A 247 -23.32 10.95 -6.00
N GLY A 248 -22.30 10.41 -6.67
CA GLY A 248 -21.97 10.71 -8.06
C GLY A 248 -21.34 12.09 -8.27
N GLU A 249 -21.06 12.84 -7.19
CA GLU A 249 -20.50 14.18 -7.24
C GLU A 249 -19.01 14.18 -6.89
N ILE A 250 -18.22 14.97 -7.62
CA ILE A 250 -16.79 15.16 -7.36
C ILE A 250 -16.62 16.19 -6.25
N LEU A 251 -15.88 15.85 -5.21
CA LEU A 251 -15.49 16.84 -4.19
C LEU A 251 -14.55 17.90 -4.79
N PRO A 252 -14.63 19.15 -4.35
CA PRO A 252 -13.62 20.13 -4.69
C PRO A 252 -12.24 19.64 -4.20
N PRO A 253 -11.17 19.92 -4.96
CA PRO A 253 -9.82 19.55 -4.53
C PRO A 253 -9.49 20.24 -3.20
N PRO A 254 -8.63 19.62 -2.35
CA PRO A 254 -8.23 20.23 -1.10
C PRO A 254 -7.58 21.59 -1.34
N THR A 255 -7.95 22.55 -0.51
CA THR A 255 -7.41 23.91 -0.51
C THR A 255 -5.90 23.91 -0.19
N ILE A 256 -5.24 25.01 -0.48
CA ILE A 256 -3.80 25.15 -0.15
C ILE A 256 -3.59 25.04 1.37
N SER A 257 -4.45 25.66 2.17
CA SER A 257 -4.38 25.58 3.63
C SER A 257 -4.53 24.14 4.14
N GLU A 258 -5.48 23.37 3.62
CA GLU A 258 -5.62 21.94 3.99
C GLU A 258 -4.40 21.11 3.60
N ARG A 259 -3.78 21.41 2.45
CA ARG A 259 -2.55 20.72 2.01
C ARG A 259 -1.36 21.08 2.89
N LEU A 260 -1.22 22.34 3.28
CA LEU A 260 -0.16 22.81 4.19
C LEU A 260 -0.33 22.20 5.59
N GLU A 261 -1.56 22.14 6.09
CA GLU A 261 -1.86 21.47 7.36
C GLU A 261 -1.53 19.96 7.32
N ALA A 262 -1.90 19.27 6.25
CA ALA A 262 -1.54 17.87 6.07
C ALA A 262 -0.03 17.65 6.02
N VAL A 263 0.71 18.53 5.36
CA VAL A 263 2.20 18.50 5.35
C VAL A 263 2.76 18.73 6.74
N LYS A 264 2.25 19.69 7.48
CA LYS A 264 2.66 19.98 8.87
C LYS A 264 2.48 18.75 9.74
N ASN A 265 1.29 18.19 9.76
CA ASN A 265 0.96 17.01 10.55
C ASN A 265 1.81 15.79 10.14
N HIS A 266 1.98 15.55 8.85
CA HIS A 266 2.80 14.45 8.35
C HIS A 266 4.26 14.61 8.76
N ALA A 267 4.84 15.80 8.61
CA ALA A 267 6.21 16.09 9.02
C ALA A 267 6.41 15.90 10.53
N LEU A 268 5.48 16.43 11.35
CA LEU A 268 5.50 16.27 12.80
C LEU A 268 5.50 14.80 13.21
N TRP A 269 4.54 14.00 12.72
CA TRP A 269 4.45 12.59 13.07
C TRP A 269 5.64 11.78 12.54
N SER A 270 6.19 12.14 11.38
CA SER A 270 7.41 11.50 10.85
C SER A 270 8.62 11.77 11.74
N VAL A 271 8.75 12.98 12.26
CA VAL A 271 9.81 13.36 13.20
C VAL A 271 9.62 12.65 14.55
N GLU A 272 8.40 12.61 15.07
CA GLU A 272 8.07 11.90 16.32
C GLU A 272 8.43 10.41 16.24
N TRP A 273 8.14 9.77 15.11
CA TRP A 273 8.39 8.33 14.94
C TRP A 273 9.83 7.98 14.56
N LYS A 274 10.48 8.77 13.68
CA LYS A 274 11.82 8.46 13.12
C LYS A 274 12.96 9.29 13.71
N GLY A 275 12.65 10.38 14.39
CA GLY A 275 13.58 11.44 14.72
C GLY A 275 13.67 12.50 13.61
N GLU A 276 14.17 13.69 13.94
CA GLU A 276 14.06 14.89 13.10
C GLU A 276 14.67 14.70 11.70
N ARG A 277 15.95 14.35 11.62
CA ARG A 277 16.64 14.23 10.35
C ARG A 277 16.08 13.14 9.42
N PRO A 278 15.87 11.87 9.85
CA PRO A 278 15.28 10.86 9.01
C PRO A 278 13.84 11.19 8.59
N GLY A 279 13.02 11.67 9.53
CA GLY A 279 11.63 12.04 9.28
C GLY A 279 11.50 13.07 8.18
N LEU A 280 12.25 14.18 8.27
CA LEU A 280 12.21 15.24 7.26
C LEU A 280 12.80 14.84 5.91
N VAL A 281 13.84 14.00 5.90
CA VAL A 281 14.43 13.51 4.64
C VAL A 281 13.44 12.63 3.89
N GLU A 282 12.71 11.76 4.56
CA GLU A 282 11.72 10.89 3.92
C GLU A 282 10.47 11.66 3.46
N MET A 283 10.10 12.75 4.12
CA MET A 283 9.04 13.65 3.66
C MET A 283 9.26 14.22 2.25
N ARG A 284 10.51 14.30 1.78
CA ARG A 284 10.86 14.85 0.46
C ARG A 284 10.15 14.17 -0.71
N GLN A 285 9.85 12.88 -0.60
CA GLN A 285 9.13 12.14 -1.63
C GLN A 285 7.64 12.52 -1.72
N HIS A 286 7.07 13.07 -0.65
CA HIS A 286 5.67 13.47 -0.57
C HIS A 286 5.41 14.90 -1.06
N TYR A 287 6.34 15.84 -0.80
CA TYR A 287 6.11 17.28 -1.08
C TYR A 287 5.69 17.58 -2.52
N SER A 288 6.29 16.89 -3.51
CA SER A 288 5.95 17.12 -4.91
C SER A 288 4.52 16.80 -5.27
N ASN A 289 3.91 15.84 -4.57
CA ASN A 289 2.55 15.39 -4.84
C ASN A 289 1.52 16.18 -4.02
N TYR A 290 1.84 16.58 -2.79
CA TYR A 290 0.96 17.43 -1.99
C TYR A 290 0.56 18.72 -2.72
N PHE A 291 1.48 19.29 -3.48
CA PHE A 291 1.28 20.57 -4.17
C PHE A 291 1.23 20.45 -5.70
N ARG A 292 0.93 19.25 -6.20
CA ARG A 292 0.78 19.05 -7.64
C ARG A 292 -0.33 19.93 -8.20
N GLY A 293 -0.02 20.68 -9.27
CA GLY A 293 -0.98 21.54 -9.95
C GLY A 293 -1.23 22.89 -9.26
N ILE A 294 -0.57 23.20 -8.14
CA ILE A 294 -0.70 24.51 -7.48
C ILE A 294 0.21 25.52 -8.20
N PRO A 295 -0.37 26.64 -8.74
CA PRO A 295 0.41 27.69 -9.36
C PRO A 295 1.41 28.30 -8.37
N HIS A 296 2.56 28.73 -8.86
CA HIS A 296 3.61 29.43 -8.09
C HIS A 296 4.23 28.67 -6.92
N PHE A 297 3.92 27.37 -6.72
CA PHE A 297 4.41 26.60 -5.59
C PHE A 297 5.86 26.09 -5.75
N LYS A 298 6.51 26.33 -6.88
CA LYS A 298 7.87 25.80 -7.15
C LYS A 298 8.91 26.27 -6.14
N GLU A 299 8.85 27.51 -5.70
CA GLU A 299 9.78 28.09 -4.73
C GLU A 299 9.59 27.47 -3.34
N PHE A 300 8.35 27.41 -2.84
CA PHE A 300 8.02 26.76 -1.56
C PHE A 300 8.42 25.29 -1.55
N LYS A 301 8.15 24.56 -2.65
CA LYS A 301 8.62 23.18 -2.80
C LYS A 301 10.14 23.06 -2.61
N THR A 302 10.91 23.98 -3.17
CA THR A 302 12.38 23.96 -3.04
C THR A 302 12.78 24.17 -1.58
N LYS A 303 12.13 25.09 -0.87
CA LYS A 303 12.34 25.33 0.58
C LYS A 303 12.00 24.07 1.38
N PHE A 304 10.84 23.42 1.17
CA PHE A 304 10.47 22.16 1.83
C PHE A 304 11.49 21.04 1.61
N LEU A 305 12.04 20.91 0.39
CA LEU A 305 13.05 19.90 0.09
C LEU A 305 14.39 20.15 0.80
N GLN A 306 14.66 21.37 1.22
CA GLN A 306 15.90 21.78 1.91
C GLN A 306 15.75 21.85 3.42
N ALA A 307 14.54 21.94 3.93
CA ALA A 307 14.28 22.06 5.36
C ALA A 307 14.89 20.90 6.16
N LEU A 308 15.48 21.22 7.30
CA LEU A 308 16.21 20.33 8.19
C LEU A 308 15.62 20.28 9.61
N SER A 309 14.65 21.15 9.93
CA SER A 309 13.96 21.21 11.20
C SER A 309 12.46 21.41 11.04
N LEU A 310 11.66 21.07 12.06
CA LEU A 310 10.23 21.36 12.09
C LEU A 310 9.96 22.86 12.12
N THR A 311 10.82 23.63 12.75
CA THR A 311 10.71 25.11 12.78
C THR A 311 10.79 25.67 11.36
N GLU A 312 11.75 25.23 10.54
CA GLU A 312 11.83 25.63 9.13
C GLU A 312 10.59 25.22 8.32
N ILE A 313 10.03 24.05 8.60
CA ILE A 313 8.76 23.61 7.98
C ILE A 313 7.62 24.57 8.34
N ASP A 314 7.48 24.94 9.63
CA ASP A 314 6.45 25.87 10.08
C ASP A 314 6.63 27.26 9.44
N GLU A 315 7.84 27.79 9.40
CA GLU A 315 8.15 29.08 8.74
C GLU A 315 7.77 29.06 7.24
N ILE A 316 8.07 27.98 6.53
CA ILE A 316 7.70 27.83 5.10
C ILE A 316 6.17 27.77 4.95
N ILE A 317 5.47 27.11 5.85
CA ILE A 317 4.01 27.02 5.87
C ILE A 317 3.39 28.39 6.08
N ASP A 318 3.89 29.16 7.06
CA ASP A 318 3.39 30.50 7.35
C ASP A 318 3.61 31.45 6.16
N GLU A 319 4.79 31.41 5.55
CA GLU A 319 5.10 32.19 4.34
C GLU A 319 4.19 31.81 3.15
N ALA A 320 3.94 30.50 2.94
CA ALA A 320 3.06 30.04 1.90
C ALA A 320 1.61 30.46 2.16
N ASN A 321 1.11 30.34 3.39
CA ASN A 321 -0.23 30.79 3.75
C ASN A 321 -0.40 32.29 3.50
N GLN A 322 0.57 33.12 3.88
CA GLN A 322 0.53 34.56 3.63
C GLN A 322 0.50 34.85 2.11
N PHE A 323 1.40 34.23 1.34
CA PHE A 323 1.44 34.42 -0.11
C PHE A 323 0.12 34.10 -0.79
N TYR A 324 -0.49 32.96 -0.45
CA TYR A 324 -1.74 32.52 -1.08
C TYR A 324 -3.01 33.20 -0.52
N ALA A 325 -2.90 33.94 0.57
CA ALA A 325 -3.97 34.81 1.04
C ALA A 325 -4.05 36.13 0.25
N GLU A 326 -2.96 36.52 -0.44
CA GLU A 326 -2.86 37.76 -1.22
C GLU A 326 -3.10 37.54 -2.72
N VAL A 327 -3.16 36.28 -3.21
CA VAL A 327 -3.30 35.90 -4.64
C VAL A 327 -4.68 35.32 -4.90
#